data_de9f3506922073a095b0de3f6bf976df
#
_entry.id   de9f3506922073a095b0de3f6bf976df
#
_cell.length_a   1.000
_cell.length_b   1.000
_cell.length_c   1.000
_cell.angle_alpha   90.00
_cell.angle_beta   90.00
_cell.angle_gamma   90.00
#
_symmetry.space_group_name_H-M   'P 1'
#
loop_
_entity.id
_entity.type
_entity.pdbx_description
1 polymer ?
#
loop_
_entity_poly.entity_id
_entity_poly.type
_entity_poly.pdbx_seq_one_letter_code
_entity_poly.pdbx_strand_id
1 'polypeptide(L)'
;MLGRRSFAAGLAGAAGFASNLAAIPSRAEDITFFRILTGGTVGTYFPIGGLIANAISNPPGSRLCDEGGSCGVPGLVATSVASNGSVANVAAIAAGSAQSGFVQSDIAYWAYSGTGVYEGRPRVDSLRAIANLFPESLHLVVRKGSGINSVRDLKGKRVSLDEPGSGTLVDARLILAAYGVAERDLKPQYLPAQHVADALKDGTIDAFFSVSGWPQSSIVDLATTIGIDLVPIEGPEVDRLIKQYGFLTTDEIPDEAYKGVSRVKTVSVHALWLTSIKQPEALIYQVTAALWNSNTRKLLDSGHVKGRVIRLASALVGIGIPLHPGAGKFYKERGSSK
;
A
#
# COMPACT_ATOMS: atom_id res chain seq x y z
N MET A 1 -77.55 -23.98 57.90
CA MET A 1 -77.16 -25.18 58.70
C MET A 1 -75.84 -25.67 58.23
N LEU A 2 -74.84 -25.71 59.16
CA LEU A 2 -73.72 -26.63 59.25
C LEU A 2 -72.76 -26.76 57.98
N GLY A 3 -71.46 -26.68 58.09
CA GLY A 3 -70.57 -26.77 59.26
C GLY A 3 -69.12 -26.55 58.78
N ARG A 4 -68.36 -25.98 59.70
CA ARG A 4 -66.92 -25.80 59.66
C ARG A 4 -66.14 -27.15 59.61
N ARG A 5 -65.13 -27.25 58.79
CA ARG A 5 -64.00 -28.19 59.08
C ARG A 5 -62.66 -27.51 58.66
N SER A 6 -61.88 -27.21 59.67
CA SER A 6 -60.49 -26.78 59.63
C SER A 6 -59.61 -27.92 59.17
N PHE A 7 -58.68 -27.66 58.27
CA PHE A 7 -57.50 -28.50 58.05
C PHE A 7 -56.25 -27.63 58.13
N ALA A 8 -55.43 -27.95 59.11
CA ALA A 8 -54.09 -27.45 59.24
C ALA A 8 -53.20 -28.24 58.19
N ALA A 9 -52.40 -27.52 57.48
CA ALA A 9 -51.40 -28.15 56.61
C ALA A 9 -50.05 -27.46 56.85
N GLY A 10 -49.06 -28.28 57.04
CA GLY A 10 -47.75 -27.96 57.49
C GLY A 10 -46.87 -27.15 56.52
N LEU A 11 -46.05 -26.31 57.06
CA LEU A 11 -44.94 -25.65 56.40
C LEU A 11 -43.86 -26.67 56.06
N ALA A 12 -43.62 -26.90 54.74
CA ALA A 12 -42.40 -27.50 54.24
C ALA A 12 -41.48 -26.38 53.76
N GLY A 13 -40.37 -26.21 54.50
CA GLY A 13 -39.33 -25.24 54.15
C GLY A 13 -38.58 -25.65 52.87
N ALA A 14 -38.68 -24.86 51.83
CA ALA A 14 -37.83 -24.95 50.66
C ALA A 14 -36.62 -24.02 50.91
N ALA A 15 -35.47 -24.62 51.26
CA ALA A 15 -34.20 -23.94 51.26
C ALA A 15 -33.79 -23.62 49.80
N GLY A 16 -33.99 -22.38 49.39
CA GLY A 16 -33.54 -21.88 48.09
C GLY A 16 -31.98 -21.77 48.07
N PHE A 17 -31.33 -22.60 47.30
CA PHE A 17 -29.93 -22.38 46.92
C PHE A 17 -29.89 -21.17 46.01
N ALA A 18 -29.56 -20.01 46.53
CA ALA A 18 -29.19 -18.85 45.73
C ALA A 18 -27.79 -19.10 45.13
N SER A 19 -27.75 -19.64 43.91
CA SER A 19 -26.53 -19.69 43.11
C SER A 19 -26.13 -18.26 42.75
N ASN A 20 -25.15 -17.71 43.45
CA ASN A 20 -24.45 -16.49 43.06
C ASN A 20 -23.68 -16.78 41.74
N LEU A 21 -24.34 -16.63 40.60
CA LEU A 21 -23.69 -16.45 39.31
C LEU A 21 -23.00 -15.07 39.36
N ALA A 22 -21.74 -15.06 39.81
CA ALA A 22 -20.88 -13.89 39.61
C ALA A 22 -20.84 -13.64 38.11
N ALA A 23 -21.52 -12.58 37.65
CA ALA A 23 -21.39 -12.09 36.29
C ALA A 23 -19.92 -11.68 36.10
N ILE A 24 -19.16 -12.50 35.39
CA ILE A 24 -17.84 -12.12 34.91
C ILE A 24 -18.08 -10.90 34.02
N PRO A 25 -17.52 -9.72 34.34
CA PRO A 25 -17.68 -8.57 33.48
C PRO A 25 -17.01 -8.94 32.14
N SER A 26 -17.81 -9.20 31.13
CA SER A 26 -17.37 -9.24 29.74
C SER A 26 -16.84 -7.87 29.42
N ARG A 27 -15.52 -7.68 29.53
CA ARG A 27 -14.87 -6.48 29.05
C ARG A 27 -15.05 -6.51 27.54
N ALA A 28 -15.93 -5.65 27.02
CA ALA A 28 -15.99 -5.43 25.58
C ALA A 28 -14.57 -5.09 25.12
N GLU A 29 -13.99 -5.93 24.27
CA GLU A 29 -12.69 -5.60 23.65
C GLU A 29 -12.87 -4.32 22.86
N ASP A 30 -12.10 -3.29 23.17
CA ASP A 30 -12.13 -2.03 22.44
C ASP A 30 -11.69 -2.25 20.99
N ILE A 31 -12.56 -1.87 20.04
CA ILE A 31 -12.26 -1.99 18.63
C ILE A 31 -11.34 -0.84 18.20
N THR A 32 -10.20 -1.17 17.62
CA THR A 32 -9.28 -0.21 17.03
C THR A 32 -9.38 -0.25 15.51
N PHE A 33 -9.76 0.86 14.88
CA PHE A 33 -9.77 0.99 13.42
C PHE A 33 -8.41 1.43 12.91
N PHE A 34 -7.94 0.79 11.82
CA PHE A 34 -6.64 1.05 11.23
C PHE A 34 -6.75 1.14 9.71
N ARG A 35 -6.72 2.36 9.17
CA ARG A 35 -6.80 2.60 7.73
C ARG A 35 -5.43 2.56 7.09
N ILE A 36 -5.30 1.81 6.00
CA ILE A 36 -4.14 1.74 5.13
C ILE A 36 -4.52 2.43 3.82
N LEU A 37 -4.06 3.65 3.61
CA LEU A 37 -4.23 4.33 2.32
C LEU A 37 -3.35 3.68 1.27
N THR A 38 -3.88 3.53 0.07
CA THR A 38 -3.21 2.81 -1.03
C THR A 38 -2.99 3.72 -2.24
N GLY A 39 -3.57 3.43 -3.34
CA GLY A 39 -3.61 4.20 -4.58
C GLY A 39 -4.91 3.89 -5.30
N GLY A 40 -4.98 4.15 -6.59
CA GLY A 40 -6.11 3.75 -7.42
C GLY A 40 -6.31 2.23 -7.40
N THR A 41 -7.57 1.79 -7.52
CA THR A 41 -7.96 0.37 -7.35
C THR A 41 -7.37 -0.59 -8.37
N VAL A 42 -6.91 -0.07 -9.51
CA VAL A 42 -6.27 -0.85 -10.60
C VAL A 42 -4.76 -1.01 -10.42
N GLY A 43 -4.15 -0.27 -9.48
CA GLY A 43 -2.73 -0.34 -9.13
C GLY A 43 -2.42 -1.45 -8.13
N THR A 44 -1.13 -1.72 -7.93
CA THR A 44 -0.65 -2.79 -7.04
C THR A 44 -0.86 -2.50 -5.55
N TYR A 45 -0.90 -1.24 -5.15
CA TYR A 45 -1.11 -0.85 -3.75
C TYR A 45 -2.43 -1.37 -3.18
N PHE A 46 -3.53 -1.24 -3.94
CA PHE A 46 -4.85 -1.59 -3.43
C PHE A 46 -5.01 -3.08 -3.08
N PRO A 47 -4.71 -4.04 -3.98
CA PRO A 47 -4.78 -5.46 -3.65
C PRO A 47 -3.78 -5.87 -2.54
N ILE A 48 -2.56 -5.36 -2.53
CA ILE A 48 -1.59 -5.63 -1.46
C ILE A 48 -2.07 -5.04 -0.13
N GLY A 49 -2.62 -3.83 -0.14
CA GLY A 49 -3.24 -3.22 1.05
C GLY A 49 -4.37 -4.04 1.62
N GLY A 50 -5.21 -4.63 0.74
CA GLY A 50 -6.29 -5.54 1.14
C GLY A 50 -5.76 -6.82 1.80
N LEU A 51 -4.71 -7.43 1.25
CA LEU A 51 -4.07 -8.61 1.84
C LEU A 51 -3.46 -8.30 3.21
N ILE A 52 -2.76 -7.18 3.34
CA ILE A 52 -2.15 -6.75 4.62
C ILE A 52 -3.24 -6.37 5.63
N ALA A 53 -4.27 -5.63 5.22
CA ALA A 53 -5.39 -5.28 6.10
C ALA A 53 -6.09 -6.53 6.65
N ASN A 54 -6.35 -7.53 5.80
CA ASN A 54 -6.89 -8.80 6.23
C ASN A 54 -5.94 -9.51 7.21
N ALA A 55 -4.65 -9.57 6.88
CA ALA A 55 -3.65 -10.28 7.68
C ALA A 55 -3.46 -9.70 9.08
N ILE A 56 -3.52 -8.37 9.24
CA ILE A 56 -3.32 -7.71 10.54
C ILE A 56 -4.60 -7.52 11.35
N SER A 57 -5.77 -7.70 10.73
CA SER A 57 -7.06 -7.61 11.42
C SER A 57 -7.31 -8.84 12.29
N ASN A 58 -7.84 -8.62 13.49
CA ASN A 58 -8.37 -9.65 14.37
C ASN A 58 -9.49 -9.04 15.22
N PRO A 59 -10.67 -8.76 14.61
CA PRO A 59 -11.80 -8.17 15.31
C PRO A 59 -12.33 -9.06 16.43
N PRO A 60 -13.00 -8.50 17.44
CA PRO A 60 -13.65 -9.27 18.50
C PRO A 60 -14.55 -10.38 17.95
N GLY A 61 -14.49 -11.55 18.55
CA GLY A 61 -15.23 -12.73 18.10
C GLY A 61 -14.62 -13.48 16.92
N SER A 62 -13.44 -13.08 16.45
CA SER A 62 -12.68 -13.86 15.46
C SER A 62 -12.33 -15.23 16.02
N ARG A 63 -12.33 -16.26 15.14
CA ARG A 63 -11.77 -17.57 15.48
C ARG A 63 -10.29 -17.44 15.85
N LEU A 64 -9.82 -18.25 16.79
CA LEU A 64 -8.42 -18.27 17.22
C LEU A 64 -7.47 -18.64 16.05
N CYS A 65 -6.28 -18.09 16.09
CA CYS A 65 -5.25 -18.29 15.06
C CYS A 65 -4.86 -19.76 14.88
N ASP A 66 -4.72 -20.53 15.94
CA ASP A 66 -4.41 -21.96 15.95
C ASP A 66 -5.57 -22.83 15.46
N GLU A 67 -6.78 -22.32 15.49
CA GLU A 67 -7.99 -22.95 14.94
C GLU A 67 -8.25 -22.54 13.47
N GLY A 68 -7.26 -21.91 12.80
CA GLY A 68 -7.37 -21.43 11.41
C GLY A 68 -8.09 -20.09 11.28
N GLY A 69 -8.21 -19.33 12.37
CA GLY A 69 -8.75 -17.98 12.37
C GLY A 69 -7.70 -16.90 12.10
N SER A 70 -8.01 -15.66 12.49
CA SER A 70 -7.11 -14.53 12.31
C SER A 70 -5.91 -14.59 13.26
N CYS A 71 -4.71 -14.34 12.70
CA CYS A 71 -3.46 -14.18 13.45
C CYS A 71 -3.01 -12.71 13.49
N GLY A 72 -3.93 -11.80 13.31
CA GLY A 72 -3.72 -10.35 13.39
C GLY A 72 -3.66 -9.82 14.81
N VAL A 73 -3.76 -8.52 14.97
CA VAL A 73 -3.72 -7.81 16.26
C VAL A 73 -5.09 -7.88 16.91
N PRO A 74 -5.22 -8.41 18.14
CA PRO A 74 -6.50 -8.50 18.85
C PRO A 74 -7.23 -7.15 18.93
N GLY A 75 -8.53 -7.14 18.62
CA GLY A 75 -9.37 -5.93 18.60
C GLY A 75 -9.15 -5.02 17.39
N LEU A 76 -8.21 -5.31 16.49
CA LEU A 76 -7.93 -4.49 15.31
C LEU A 76 -8.85 -4.80 14.13
N VAL A 77 -9.43 -3.76 13.56
CA VAL A 77 -10.14 -3.78 12.27
C VAL A 77 -9.36 -2.90 11.29
N ALA A 78 -8.57 -3.52 10.43
CA ALA A 78 -7.83 -2.81 9.42
C ALA A 78 -8.58 -2.81 8.09
N THR A 79 -8.45 -1.72 7.33
CA THR A 79 -9.09 -1.55 6.02
C THR A 79 -8.11 -0.95 5.01
N SER A 80 -8.14 -1.47 3.78
CA SER A 80 -7.48 -0.86 2.63
C SER A 80 -8.39 0.20 2.03
N VAL A 81 -7.88 1.41 1.85
CA VAL A 81 -8.65 2.55 1.35
C VAL A 81 -7.97 3.12 0.12
N ALA A 82 -8.71 3.24 -0.98
CA ALA A 82 -8.22 3.87 -2.20
C ALA A 82 -7.90 5.35 -1.98
N SER A 83 -6.88 5.85 -2.68
CA SER A 83 -6.46 7.25 -2.65
C SER A 83 -5.81 7.64 -3.98
N ASN A 84 -5.41 8.91 -4.09
CA ASN A 84 -4.66 9.38 -5.26
C ASN A 84 -3.19 8.92 -5.26
N GLY A 85 -2.70 8.27 -4.19
CA GLY A 85 -1.34 7.70 -4.10
C GLY A 85 -0.41 8.44 -3.13
N SER A 86 0.89 8.33 -3.37
CA SER A 86 1.95 8.59 -2.39
C SER A 86 1.91 9.99 -1.75
N VAL A 87 1.74 11.05 -2.54
CA VAL A 87 1.70 12.44 -2.02
C VAL A 87 0.46 12.68 -1.17
N ALA A 88 -0.70 12.17 -1.63
CA ALA A 88 -1.95 12.25 -0.88
C ALA A 88 -1.88 11.46 0.44
N ASN A 89 -1.24 10.28 0.42
CA ASN A 89 -1.07 9.43 1.60
C ASN A 89 -0.19 10.09 2.65
N VAL A 90 0.92 10.72 2.24
CA VAL A 90 1.77 11.52 3.13
C VAL A 90 0.95 12.63 3.81
N ALA A 91 0.17 13.37 3.04
CA ALA A 91 -0.66 14.46 3.58
C ALA A 91 -1.69 13.94 4.59
N ALA A 92 -2.35 12.83 4.30
CA ALA A 92 -3.35 12.23 5.17
C ALA A 92 -2.75 11.66 6.47
N ILE A 93 -1.57 11.02 6.40
CA ILE A 93 -0.83 10.55 7.58
C ILE A 93 -0.39 11.74 8.46
N ALA A 94 0.15 12.78 7.85
CA ALA A 94 0.57 14.00 8.55
C ALA A 94 -0.58 14.69 9.28
N ALA A 95 -1.75 14.76 8.63
CA ALA A 95 -2.97 15.33 9.20
C ALA A 95 -3.64 14.43 10.25
N GLY A 96 -3.21 13.16 10.40
CA GLY A 96 -3.85 12.17 11.29
C GLY A 96 -5.19 11.65 10.77
N SER A 97 -5.53 11.92 9.51
CA SER A 97 -6.77 11.43 8.89
C SER A 97 -6.69 9.96 8.47
N ALA A 98 -5.50 9.38 8.45
CA ALA A 98 -5.25 7.95 8.28
C ALA A 98 -4.12 7.48 9.22
N GLN A 99 -4.20 6.22 9.66
CA GLN A 99 -3.21 5.63 10.55
C GLN A 99 -1.94 5.26 9.80
N SER A 100 -2.07 4.85 8.52
CA SER A 100 -0.95 4.44 7.69
C SER A 100 -1.27 4.58 6.20
N GLY A 101 -0.25 4.39 5.36
CA GLY A 101 -0.44 4.35 3.91
C GLY A 101 0.81 3.86 3.20
N PHE A 102 0.63 3.44 1.94
CA PHE A 102 1.73 3.07 1.07
C PHE A 102 2.25 4.32 0.35
N VAL A 103 3.55 4.46 0.31
CA VAL A 103 4.23 5.66 -0.22
C VAL A 103 5.51 5.22 -0.91
N GLN A 104 5.78 5.76 -2.07
CA GLN A 104 7.05 5.59 -2.77
C GLN A 104 8.22 6.12 -1.94
N SER A 105 9.37 5.48 -2.02
CA SER A 105 10.55 5.78 -1.21
C SER A 105 11.13 7.19 -1.45
N ASP A 106 11.05 7.70 -2.66
CA ASP A 106 11.42 9.05 -3.07
C ASP A 106 10.49 10.09 -2.43
N ILE A 107 9.17 9.91 -2.52
CA ILE A 107 8.17 10.79 -1.91
C ILE A 107 8.31 10.79 -0.38
N ALA A 108 8.53 9.62 0.22
CA ALA A 108 8.78 9.50 1.66
C ALA A 108 10.02 10.28 2.10
N TYR A 109 11.11 10.13 1.35
CA TYR A 109 12.36 10.83 1.61
C TYR A 109 12.21 12.35 1.48
N TRP A 110 11.65 12.83 0.38
CA TRP A 110 11.45 14.24 0.13
C TRP A 110 10.50 14.90 1.12
N ALA A 111 9.42 14.22 1.47
CA ALA A 111 8.47 14.73 2.48
C ALA A 111 9.13 14.86 3.87
N TYR A 112 9.92 13.85 4.27
CA TYR A 112 10.61 13.85 5.55
C TYR A 112 11.74 14.87 5.62
N SER A 113 12.54 15.00 4.56
CA SER A 113 13.68 15.91 4.49
C SER A 113 13.30 17.36 4.15
N GLY A 114 12.13 17.60 3.53
CA GLY A 114 11.72 18.90 3.02
C GLY A 114 12.46 19.30 1.74
N THR A 115 12.89 18.32 0.94
CA THR A 115 13.62 18.55 -0.32
C THR A 115 12.78 18.09 -1.53
N GLY A 116 13.34 18.22 -2.75
CA GLY A 116 12.67 17.81 -3.99
C GLY A 116 11.30 18.46 -4.14
N VAL A 117 10.26 17.65 -4.34
CA VAL A 117 8.89 18.16 -4.53
C VAL A 117 8.26 18.77 -3.26
N TYR A 118 8.94 18.68 -2.13
CA TYR A 118 8.56 19.33 -0.86
C TYR A 118 9.40 20.57 -0.57
N GLU A 119 10.30 20.97 -1.46
CA GLU A 119 11.08 22.21 -1.29
C GLU A 119 10.15 23.42 -1.18
N GLY A 120 10.42 24.29 -0.21
CA GLY A 120 9.54 25.44 0.10
C GLY A 120 8.25 25.11 0.85
N ARG A 121 8.04 23.83 1.22
CA ARG A 121 6.91 23.38 2.06
C ARG A 121 7.41 22.92 3.43
N PRO A 122 6.56 22.94 4.46
CA PRO A 122 6.91 22.31 5.74
C PRO A 122 7.23 20.82 5.53
N ARG A 123 8.39 20.40 6.05
CA ARG A 123 8.74 18.98 6.05
C ARG A 123 7.81 18.17 6.98
N VAL A 124 7.58 16.93 6.65
CA VAL A 124 6.73 16.03 7.41
C VAL A 124 7.59 15.12 8.28
N ASP A 125 8.21 15.69 9.30
CA ASP A 125 9.15 15.02 10.21
C ASP A 125 8.48 13.98 11.14
N SER A 126 7.15 13.95 11.18
CA SER A 126 6.37 12.95 11.89
C SER A 126 6.26 11.60 11.15
N LEU A 127 6.65 11.51 9.88
CA LEU A 127 6.61 10.26 9.12
C LEU A 127 7.58 9.21 9.69
N ARG A 128 7.12 7.96 9.72
CA ARG A 128 7.91 6.80 10.13
C ARG A 128 7.61 5.61 9.22
N ALA A 129 8.64 4.83 8.91
CA ALA A 129 8.47 3.61 8.13
C ALA A 129 8.12 2.44 9.04
N ILE A 130 7.21 1.58 8.56
CA ILE A 130 6.92 0.26 9.15
C ILE A 130 7.76 -0.79 8.41
N ALA A 131 7.70 -0.81 7.07
CA ALA A 131 8.44 -1.76 6.23
C ALA A 131 8.63 -1.25 4.81
N ASN A 132 9.65 -1.76 4.12
CA ASN A 132 9.66 -1.85 2.67
C ASN A 132 8.85 -3.07 2.24
N LEU A 133 8.05 -2.92 1.18
CA LEU A 133 7.17 -3.96 0.67
C LEU A 133 7.71 -4.60 -0.62
N PHE A 134 7.84 -3.82 -1.70
CA PHE A 134 8.27 -4.32 -3.00
C PHE A 134 8.80 -3.19 -3.88
N PRO A 135 9.62 -3.51 -4.91
CA PRO A 135 9.99 -2.53 -5.93
C PRO A 135 8.82 -2.21 -6.86
N GLU A 136 8.70 -0.94 -7.22
CA GLU A 136 7.72 -0.39 -8.15
C GLU A 136 8.42 0.11 -9.40
N SER A 137 8.16 -0.55 -10.51
CA SER A 137 8.76 -0.22 -11.80
C SER A 137 8.02 0.95 -12.46
N LEU A 138 8.76 1.86 -13.08
CA LEU A 138 8.18 2.88 -13.94
C LEU A 138 7.78 2.24 -15.27
N HIS A 139 6.51 2.35 -15.62
CA HIS A 139 5.97 1.95 -16.90
C HIS A 139 5.70 3.21 -17.75
N LEU A 140 6.19 3.22 -18.97
CA LEU A 140 5.72 4.13 -20.02
C LEU A 140 5.00 3.29 -21.06
N VAL A 141 3.68 3.34 -21.02
CA VAL A 141 2.79 2.48 -21.82
C VAL A 141 2.31 3.21 -23.05
N VAL A 142 2.40 2.54 -24.18
CA VAL A 142 1.93 3.04 -25.47
C VAL A 142 1.14 1.95 -26.20
N ARG A 143 0.30 2.35 -27.16
CA ARG A 143 -0.35 1.39 -28.06
C ARG A 143 0.71 0.70 -28.91
N LYS A 144 0.54 -0.61 -29.16
CA LYS A 144 1.43 -1.39 -30.04
C LYS A 144 1.57 -0.74 -31.42
N GLY A 145 2.82 -0.58 -31.87
CA GLY A 145 3.10 0.04 -33.16
C GLY A 145 2.86 1.55 -33.22
N SER A 146 2.79 2.26 -32.09
CA SER A 146 2.57 3.71 -32.02
C SER A 146 3.70 4.56 -32.61
N GLY A 147 4.88 3.97 -32.81
CA GLY A 147 6.08 4.70 -33.24
C GLY A 147 6.76 5.49 -32.11
N ILE A 148 6.29 5.39 -30.87
CA ILE A 148 6.92 5.99 -29.69
C ILE A 148 7.90 4.94 -29.12
N ASN A 149 9.19 5.16 -29.26
CA ASN A 149 10.25 4.22 -28.85
C ASN A 149 11.17 4.79 -27.77
N SER A 150 11.03 6.06 -27.44
CA SER A 150 11.82 6.78 -26.44
C SER A 150 10.97 7.81 -25.72
N VAL A 151 11.35 8.18 -24.50
CA VAL A 151 10.75 9.29 -23.76
C VAL A 151 10.77 10.60 -24.59
N ARG A 152 11.79 10.78 -25.45
CA ARG A 152 11.89 11.97 -26.33
C ARG A 152 10.81 12.06 -27.40
N ASP A 153 10.24 10.91 -27.80
CA ASP A 153 9.19 10.84 -28.83
C ASP A 153 7.83 11.31 -28.29
N LEU A 154 7.74 11.56 -26.97
CA LEU A 154 6.53 12.09 -26.35
C LEU A 154 6.24 13.56 -26.68
N LYS A 155 7.19 14.30 -27.28
CA LYS A 155 6.97 15.70 -27.65
C LYS A 155 5.78 15.83 -28.61
N GLY A 156 4.85 16.72 -28.27
CA GLY A 156 3.60 16.92 -29.01
C GLY A 156 2.53 15.86 -28.81
N LYS A 157 2.80 14.78 -28.10
CA LYS A 157 1.86 13.69 -27.81
C LYS A 157 0.94 14.01 -26.63
N ARG A 158 -0.23 13.37 -26.63
CA ARG A 158 -1.19 13.39 -25.50
C ARG A 158 -0.75 12.33 -24.51
N VAL A 159 -0.20 12.77 -23.39
CA VAL A 159 0.42 11.87 -22.39
C VAL A 159 -0.25 12.04 -21.05
N SER A 160 -0.79 10.97 -20.48
CA SER A 160 -1.23 11.00 -19.09
C SER A 160 -0.04 10.82 -18.16
N LEU A 161 0.11 11.79 -17.25
CA LEU A 161 1.14 11.81 -16.22
C LEU A 161 0.64 11.31 -14.87
N ASP A 162 -0.62 10.81 -14.81
CA ASP A 162 -1.39 10.50 -13.61
C ASP A 162 -1.94 11.76 -12.91
N GLU A 163 -2.75 11.59 -11.88
CA GLU A 163 -3.49 12.65 -11.21
C GLU A 163 -2.67 13.40 -10.14
N PRO A 164 -3.05 14.64 -9.80
CA PRO A 164 -2.47 15.35 -8.68
C PRO A 164 -2.61 14.56 -7.36
N GLY A 165 -1.51 14.46 -6.61
CA GLY A 165 -1.44 13.66 -5.39
C GLY A 165 -0.81 12.29 -5.57
N SER A 166 -0.62 11.82 -6.82
CA SER A 166 0.08 10.58 -7.11
C SER A 166 1.60 10.75 -7.06
N GLY A 167 2.31 9.66 -6.76
CA GLY A 167 3.76 9.59 -6.92
C GLY A 167 4.15 9.45 -8.39
N THR A 168 3.34 8.75 -9.20
CA THR A 168 3.57 8.62 -10.65
C THR A 168 3.72 9.98 -11.34
N LEU A 169 2.88 10.98 -11.00
CA LEU A 169 3.01 12.33 -11.56
C LEU A 169 4.39 12.96 -11.25
N VAL A 170 4.90 12.72 -10.06
CA VAL A 170 6.21 13.22 -9.64
C VAL A 170 7.32 12.54 -10.43
N ASP A 171 7.29 11.22 -10.51
CA ASP A 171 8.29 10.43 -11.23
C ASP A 171 8.25 10.66 -12.73
N ALA A 172 7.06 10.78 -13.32
CA ALA A 172 6.90 11.12 -14.73
C ALA A 172 7.61 12.46 -15.07
N ARG A 173 7.42 13.48 -14.23
CA ARG A 173 8.10 14.77 -14.37
C ARG A 173 9.61 14.65 -14.24
N LEU A 174 10.08 13.83 -13.30
CA LEU A 174 11.51 13.58 -13.09
C LEU A 174 12.14 12.92 -14.32
N ILE A 175 11.49 11.89 -14.88
CA ILE A 175 11.94 11.19 -16.09
C ILE A 175 11.91 12.14 -17.29
N LEU A 176 10.82 12.85 -17.52
CA LEU A 176 10.73 13.82 -18.63
C LEU A 176 11.87 14.84 -18.57
N ALA A 177 12.11 15.42 -17.39
CA ALA A 177 13.19 16.38 -17.18
C ALA A 177 14.57 15.78 -17.49
N ALA A 178 14.84 14.54 -17.07
CA ALA A 178 16.08 13.86 -17.33
C ALA A 178 16.36 13.68 -18.83
N TYR A 179 15.31 13.41 -19.62
CA TYR A 179 15.42 13.27 -21.08
C TYR A 179 15.32 14.61 -21.83
N GLY A 180 15.28 15.74 -21.13
CA GLY A 180 15.18 17.08 -21.72
C GLY A 180 13.84 17.35 -22.41
N VAL A 181 12.77 16.72 -21.92
CA VAL A 181 11.38 16.93 -22.34
C VAL A 181 10.68 17.75 -21.26
N ALA A 182 10.30 18.98 -21.56
CA ALA A 182 9.50 19.78 -20.65
C ALA A 182 8.05 19.36 -20.72
N GLU A 183 7.31 19.44 -19.62
CA GLU A 183 5.88 19.09 -19.58
C GLU A 183 5.06 19.90 -20.60
N ARG A 184 5.41 21.17 -20.84
CA ARG A 184 4.83 22.06 -21.88
C ARG A 184 5.09 21.58 -23.32
N ASP A 185 6.06 20.70 -23.53
CA ASP A 185 6.34 20.14 -24.86
C ASP A 185 5.35 18.99 -25.21
N LEU A 186 4.56 18.55 -24.23
CA LEU A 186 3.50 17.55 -24.37
C LEU A 186 2.13 18.22 -24.57
N LYS A 187 1.10 17.37 -24.74
CA LYS A 187 -0.30 17.68 -24.44
C LYS A 187 -0.68 16.91 -23.18
N PRO A 188 -0.29 17.40 -21.99
CA PRO A 188 -0.38 16.63 -20.77
C PRO A 188 -1.82 16.40 -20.36
N GLN A 189 -2.08 15.20 -19.84
CA GLN A 189 -3.34 14.78 -19.22
C GLN A 189 -3.06 14.32 -17.79
N TYR A 190 -4.01 14.54 -16.90
CA TYR A 190 -3.88 14.19 -15.49
C TYR A 190 -5.02 13.24 -15.09
N LEU A 191 -5.04 12.09 -15.76
CA LEU A 191 -6.11 11.10 -15.58
C LEU A 191 -5.79 10.18 -14.41
N PRO A 192 -6.77 9.92 -13.52
CA PRO A 192 -6.65 8.87 -12.53
C PRO A 192 -6.37 7.50 -13.17
N ALA A 193 -5.59 6.66 -12.49
CA ALA A 193 -5.11 5.38 -13.00
C ALA A 193 -6.23 4.45 -13.55
N GLN A 194 -7.45 4.52 -13.01
CA GLN A 194 -8.60 3.74 -13.49
C GLN A 194 -9.14 4.19 -14.85
N HIS A 195 -8.80 5.38 -15.35
CA HIS A 195 -9.30 5.94 -16.60
C HIS A 195 -8.29 5.88 -17.76
N VAL A 196 -7.00 5.65 -17.47
CA VAL A 196 -5.96 5.69 -18.51
C VAL A 196 -6.07 4.54 -19.50
N ALA A 197 -6.56 3.36 -19.07
CA ALA A 197 -6.75 2.23 -19.97
C ALA A 197 -7.80 2.52 -21.03
N ASP A 198 -8.95 3.04 -20.65
CA ASP A 198 -10.02 3.41 -21.59
C ASP A 198 -9.57 4.57 -22.49
N ALA A 199 -8.93 5.59 -21.92
CA ALA A 199 -8.40 6.71 -22.70
C ALA A 199 -7.38 6.28 -23.77
N LEU A 200 -6.52 5.27 -23.46
CA LEU A 200 -5.61 4.71 -24.45
C LEU A 200 -6.35 3.87 -25.49
N LYS A 201 -7.36 3.06 -25.10
CA LYS A 201 -8.20 2.28 -26.02
C LYS A 201 -8.97 3.17 -26.99
N ASP A 202 -9.52 4.26 -26.49
CA ASP A 202 -10.31 5.21 -27.31
C ASP A 202 -9.42 6.15 -28.15
N GLY A 203 -8.09 6.08 -27.95
CA GLY A 203 -7.14 6.94 -28.65
C GLY A 203 -7.25 8.41 -28.24
N THR A 204 -7.78 8.74 -27.07
CA THR A 204 -7.80 10.10 -26.51
C THR A 204 -6.47 10.49 -25.90
N ILE A 205 -5.65 9.51 -25.49
CA ILE A 205 -4.23 9.67 -25.17
C ILE A 205 -3.37 8.78 -26.07
N ASP A 206 -2.08 9.13 -26.21
CA ASP A 206 -1.09 8.40 -27.01
C ASP A 206 -0.18 7.53 -26.12
N ALA A 207 0.03 7.95 -24.86
CA ALA A 207 0.86 7.27 -23.86
C ALA A 207 0.40 7.61 -22.45
N PHE A 208 0.82 6.79 -21.49
CA PHE A 208 0.71 7.14 -20.07
C PHE A 208 1.88 6.58 -19.24
N PHE A 209 2.21 7.29 -18.17
CA PHE A 209 3.11 6.81 -17.14
C PHE A 209 2.34 6.07 -16.05
N SER A 210 2.97 5.06 -15.46
CA SER A 210 2.49 4.39 -14.26
C SER A 210 3.67 3.85 -13.44
N VAL A 211 3.70 4.16 -12.15
CA VAL A 211 4.67 3.59 -11.20
C VAL A 211 3.94 2.58 -10.34
N SER A 212 4.27 1.31 -10.52
CA SER A 212 3.59 0.22 -9.81
C SER A 212 4.41 -1.07 -9.83
N GLY A 213 4.03 -2.01 -8.95
CA GLY A 213 4.46 -3.38 -9.13
C GLY A 213 3.82 -4.01 -10.37
N TRP A 214 4.54 -4.87 -11.06
CA TRP A 214 3.99 -5.66 -12.15
C TRP A 214 3.59 -7.07 -11.68
N PRO A 215 2.55 -7.70 -12.30
CA PRO A 215 1.64 -7.13 -13.31
C PRO A 215 0.63 -6.15 -12.70
N GLN A 216 0.33 -5.08 -13.42
CA GLN A 216 -0.74 -4.14 -13.08
C GLN A 216 -2.00 -4.47 -13.89
N SER A 217 -3.16 -4.55 -13.25
CA SER A 217 -4.38 -5.06 -13.86
C SER A 217 -4.84 -4.30 -15.12
N SER A 218 -4.77 -2.97 -15.11
CA SER A 218 -5.14 -2.16 -16.27
C SER A 218 -4.18 -2.34 -17.46
N ILE A 219 -2.89 -2.58 -17.21
CA ILE A 219 -1.91 -2.85 -18.26
C ILE A 219 -2.08 -4.28 -18.81
N VAL A 220 -2.42 -5.27 -17.96
CA VAL A 220 -2.79 -6.63 -18.39
C VAL A 220 -3.99 -6.60 -19.33
N ASP A 221 -5.02 -5.83 -18.98
CA ASP A 221 -6.21 -5.67 -19.82
C ASP A 221 -5.86 -5.04 -21.19
N LEU A 222 -5.09 -3.96 -21.20
CA LEU A 222 -4.62 -3.32 -22.45
C LEU A 222 -3.78 -4.28 -23.32
N ALA A 223 -2.86 -5.04 -22.72
CA ALA A 223 -2.02 -5.98 -23.43
C ALA A 223 -2.83 -7.10 -24.10
N THR A 224 -3.97 -7.48 -23.52
CA THR A 224 -4.85 -8.53 -24.06
C THR A 224 -5.87 -8.03 -25.04
N THR A 225 -6.32 -6.78 -24.95
CA THR A 225 -7.43 -6.23 -25.75
C THR A 225 -6.95 -5.50 -27.01
N ILE A 226 -6.01 -4.58 -26.89
CA ILE A 226 -5.53 -3.76 -28.02
C ILE A 226 -4.08 -4.01 -28.39
N GLY A 227 -3.31 -4.71 -27.53
CA GLY A 227 -1.87 -4.81 -27.63
C GLY A 227 -1.17 -3.48 -27.28
N ILE A 228 -0.08 -3.59 -26.55
CA ILE A 228 0.72 -2.46 -26.13
C ILE A 228 2.20 -2.73 -26.33
N ASP A 229 2.99 -1.68 -26.27
CA ASP A 229 4.43 -1.71 -26.06
C ASP A 229 4.77 -0.93 -24.79
N LEU A 230 5.85 -1.31 -24.11
CA LEU A 230 6.47 -0.53 -23.04
C LEU A 230 7.71 0.17 -23.60
N VAL A 231 7.78 1.47 -23.40
CA VAL A 231 8.93 2.27 -23.84
C VAL A 231 10.05 2.16 -22.79
N PRO A 232 11.29 1.83 -23.16
CA PRO A 232 12.39 1.71 -22.23
C PRO A 232 12.75 3.06 -21.58
N ILE A 233 13.12 2.99 -20.30
CA ILE A 233 13.61 4.13 -19.51
C ILE A 233 15.03 3.74 -19.07
N GLU A 234 16.02 4.01 -19.93
CA GLU A 234 17.41 3.59 -19.76
C GLU A 234 18.38 4.61 -20.37
N GLY A 235 19.67 4.39 -20.19
CA GLY A 235 20.73 5.17 -20.81
C GLY A 235 21.34 6.22 -19.90
N PRO A 236 22.24 7.06 -20.44
CA PRO A 236 23.03 8.00 -19.64
C PRO A 236 22.20 8.99 -18.81
N GLU A 237 21.01 9.29 -19.24
CA GLU A 237 20.05 10.16 -18.51
C GLU A 237 19.63 9.50 -17.20
N VAL A 238 19.28 8.23 -17.28
CA VAL A 238 18.84 7.42 -16.12
C VAL A 238 20.02 7.16 -15.19
N ASP A 239 21.21 6.85 -15.74
CA ASP A 239 22.42 6.64 -14.93
C ASP A 239 22.77 7.88 -14.09
N ARG A 240 22.54 9.09 -14.64
CA ARG A 240 22.72 10.34 -13.89
C ARG A 240 21.67 10.49 -12.78
N LEU A 241 20.41 10.17 -13.07
CA LEU A 241 19.36 10.21 -12.05
C LEU A 241 19.63 9.26 -10.89
N ILE A 242 20.02 8.01 -11.18
CA ILE A 242 20.34 7.01 -10.14
C ILE A 242 21.52 7.47 -9.28
N LYS A 243 22.55 8.09 -9.89
CA LYS A 243 23.68 8.67 -9.14
C LYS A 243 23.28 9.86 -8.27
N GLN A 244 22.30 10.63 -8.73
CA GLN A 244 21.80 11.80 -7.99
C GLN A 244 20.87 11.42 -6.85
N TYR A 245 20.02 10.39 -7.06
CA TYR A 245 18.94 10.01 -6.16
C TYR A 245 19.08 8.55 -5.74
N GLY A 246 19.57 8.33 -4.53
CA GLY A 246 19.83 6.98 -3.99
C GLY A 246 18.58 6.12 -3.72
N PHE A 247 17.37 6.63 -3.96
CA PHE A 247 16.12 5.88 -3.89
C PHE A 247 15.70 5.29 -5.25
N LEU A 248 16.34 5.71 -6.35
CA LEU A 248 16.13 5.11 -7.68
C LEU A 248 17.12 3.97 -7.92
N THR A 249 16.64 2.90 -8.53
CA THR A 249 17.46 1.76 -8.96
C THR A 249 17.12 1.35 -10.38
N THR A 250 18.07 0.76 -11.09
CA THR A 250 17.78 0.07 -12.36
C THR A 250 16.85 -1.09 -12.11
N ASP A 251 15.91 -1.31 -13.04
CA ASP A 251 14.91 -2.37 -12.95
C ASP A 251 14.60 -2.93 -14.34
N GLU A 252 13.88 -4.02 -14.37
CA GLU A 252 13.47 -4.70 -15.59
C GLU A 252 12.07 -5.30 -15.42
N ILE A 253 11.19 -5.00 -16.37
CA ILE A 253 9.89 -5.63 -16.48
C ILE A 253 10.07 -6.85 -17.39
N PRO A 254 9.85 -8.09 -16.88
CA PRO A 254 10.16 -9.31 -17.66
C PRO A 254 9.08 -9.61 -18.72
N ASP A 255 9.43 -10.49 -19.66
CA ASP A 255 8.58 -10.89 -20.79
C ASP A 255 7.22 -11.44 -20.36
N GLU A 256 7.17 -12.13 -19.22
CA GLU A 256 5.95 -12.74 -18.69
C GLU A 256 5.03 -11.78 -17.95
N ALA A 257 5.44 -10.52 -17.72
CA ALA A 257 4.63 -9.56 -16.99
C ALA A 257 3.34 -9.20 -17.74
N TYR A 258 3.43 -9.06 -19.06
CA TYR A 258 2.32 -8.65 -19.92
C TYR A 258 2.33 -9.40 -21.24
N LYS A 259 1.17 -9.92 -21.66
CA LYS A 259 1.03 -10.73 -22.89
C LYS A 259 1.51 -9.96 -24.13
N GLY A 260 2.48 -10.51 -24.83
CA GLY A 260 2.97 -9.97 -26.10
C GLY A 260 3.84 -8.73 -25.97
N VAL A 261 4.28 -8.41 -24.75
CA VAL A 261 5.24 -7.35 -24.45
C VAL A 261 6.58 -7.99 -24.14
N SER A 262 7.62 -7.57 -24.85
CA SER A 262 8.99 -8.02 -24.60
C SER A 262 9.55 -7.39 -23.32
N ARG A 263 10.61 -8.00 -22.79
CA ARG A 263 11.39 -7.49 -21.66
C ARG A 263 11.82 -6.04 -21.87
N VAL A 264 11.62 -5.19 -20.85
CA VAL A 264 11.92 -3.76 -20.94
C VAL A 264 12.71 -3.30 -19.73
N LYS A 265 13.83 -2.63 -20.01
CA LYS A 265 14.60 -1.94 -18.97
C LYS A 265 13.93 -0.66 -18.55
N THR A 266 13.93 -0.43 -17.25
CA THR A 266 13.35 0.74 -16.63
C THR A 266 14.08 1.09 -15.33
N VAL A 267 13.46 1.94 -14.53
CA VAL A 267 13.90 2.26 -13.16
C VAL A 267 12.79 1.91 -12.18
N SER A 268 13.16 1.72 -10.93
CA SER A 268 12.19 1.51 -9.85
C SER A 268 12.50 2.37 -8.63
N VAL A 269 11.45 2.62 -7.87
CA VAL A 269 11.45 3.06 -6.49
C VAL A 269 10.91 1.93 -5.60
N HIS A 270 10.89 2.11 -4.29
CA HIS A 270 10.32 1.12 -3.38
C HIS A 270 8.95 1.56 -2.85
N ALA A 271 8.00 0.63 -2.78
CA ALA A 271 6.77 0.79 -2.03
C ALA A 271 7.06 0.64 -0.54
N LEU A 272 6.91 1.70 0.23
CA LEU A 272 7.08 1.70 1.68
C LEU A 272 5.72 1.73 2.36
N TRP A 273 5.58 1.00 3.46
CA TRP A 273 4.45 1.15 4.38
C TRP A 273 4.82 2.14 5.46
N LEU A 274 4.15 3.29 5.47
CA LEU A 274 4.43 4.41 6.37
C LEU A 274 3.30 4.63 7.37
N THR A 275 3.67 5.24 8.48
CA THR A 275 2.77 5.70 9.53
C THR A 275 3.30 6.99 10.14
N SER A 276 2.62 7.53 11.17
CA SER A 276 3.07 8.67 11.96
C SER A 276 3.73 8.22 13.26
N ILE A 277 4.76 8.96 13.74
CA ILE A 277 5.34 8.79 15.08
C ILE A 277 4.29 8.88 16.20
N LYS A 278 3.14 9.48 15.92
CA LYS A 278 2.03 9.64 16.86
C LYS A 278 1.25 8.35 17.10
N GLN A 279 1.43 7.30 16.26
CA GLN A 279 0.79 6.02 16.50
C GLN A 279 1.41 5.34 17.73
N PRO A 280 0.61 4.61 18.55
CA PRO A 280 1.14 3.92 19.73
C PRO A 280 2.23 2.90 19.36
N GLU A 281 3.34 2.92 20.10
CA GLU A 281 4.47 2.00 19.86
C GLU A 281 4.04 0.54 19.91
N ALA A 282 3.24 0.16 20.93
CA ALA A 282 2.74 -1.20 21.08
C ALA A 282 1.89 -1.65 19.89
N LEU A 283 1.03 -0.78 19.36
CA LEU A 283 0.22 -1.07 18.20
C LEU A 283 1.08 -1.33 16.97
N ILE A 284 2.03 -0.45 16.67
CA ILE A 284 2.88 -0.60 15.47
C ILE A 284 3.85 -1.79 15.63
N TYR A 285 4.30 -2.11 16.84
CA TYR A 285 5.01 -3.36 17.08
C TYR A 285 4.17 -4.59 16.71
N GLN A 286 2.93 -4.66 17.20
CA GLN A 286 2.02 -5.78 16.93
C GLN A 286 1.64 -5.87 15.44
N VAL A 287 1.36 -4.74 14.81
CA VAL A 287 1.07 -4.65 13.36
C VAL A 287 2.28 -5.14 12.54
N THR A 288 3.49 -4.75 12.92
CA THR A 288 4.72 -5.23 12.27
C THR A 288 4.90 -6.74 12.47
N ALA A 289 4.68 -7.24 13.68
CA ALA A 289 4.75 -8.68 13.98
C ALA A 289 3.71 -9.48 13.18
N ALA A 290 2.49 -8.96 13.06
CA ALA A 290 1.43 -9.57 12.27
C ALA A 290 1.77 -9.62 10.77
N LEU A 291 2.41 -8.60 10.21
CA LEU A 291 2.88 -8.60 8.81
C LEU A 291 3.83 -9.78 8.52
N TRP A 292 4.68 -10.14 9.45
CA TRP A 292 5.75 -11.12 9.26
C TRP A 292 5.45 -12.52 9.80
N ASN A 293 4.22 -12.80 10.21
CA ASN A 293 3.84 -14.14 10.67
C ASN A 293 3.62 -15.11 9.50
N SER A 294 3.56 -16.41 9.78
CA SER A 294 3.41 -17.46 8.78
C SER A 294 2.08 -17.43 8.02
N ASN A 295 1.00 -16.97 8.66
CA ASN A 295 -0.32 -16.88 8.02
C ASN A 295 -0.36 -15.72 7.02
N THR A 296 0.18 -14.56 7.39
CA THR A 296 0.38 -13.44 6.48
C THR A 296 1.24 -13.84 5.30
N ARG A 297 2.29 -14.63 5.53
CA ARG A 297 3.14 -15.15 4.46
C ARG A 297 2.34 -15.94 3.42
N LYS A 298 1.46 -16.85 3.87
CA LYS A 298 0.59 -17.62 2.97
C LYS A 298 -0.37 -16.73 2.18
N LEU A 299 -0.98 -15.74 2.83
CA LEU A 299 -1.88 -14.79 2.16
C LEU A 299 -1.14 -13.97 1.08
N LEU A 300 0.02 -13.46 1.39
CA LEU A 300 0.82 -12.70 0.43
C LEU A 300 1.32 -13.56 -0.74
N ASP A 301 1.75 -14.81 -0.48
CA ASP A 301 2.25 -15.72 -1.52
C ASP A 301 1.16 -16.13 -2.52
N SER A 302 -0.07 -16.29 -2.06
CA SER A 302 -1.21 -16.71 -2.90
C SER A 302 -1.99 -15.55 -3.50
N GLY A 303 -1.98 -14.37 -2.84
CA GLY A 303 -2.88 -13.29 -3.19
C GLY A 303 -2.40 -12.39 -4.34
N HIS A 304 -1.09 -12.20 -4.51
CA HIS A 304 -0.54 -11.35 -5.56
C HIS A 304 0.92 -11.69 -5.87
N VAL A 305 1.35 -11.54 -7.15
CA VAL A 305 2.74 -11.79 -7.56
C VAL A 305 3.73 -10.95 -6.72
N LYS A 306 3.47 -9.65 -6.54
CA LYS A 306 4.29 -8.78 -5.68
C LYS A 306 4.20 -9.13 -4.20
N GLY A 307 3.16 -9.81 -3.74
CA GLY A 307 3.10 -10.37 -2.39
C GLY A 307 4.23 -11.36 -2.10
N ARG A 308 4.66 -12.12 -3.13
CA ARG A 308 5.74 -13.10 -3.01
C ARG A 308 7.11 -12.49 -2.71
N VAL A 309 7.33 -11.22 -3.07
CA VAL A 309 8.61 -10.52 -2.84
C VAL A 309 8.61 -9.72 -1.53
N ILE A 310 7.47 -9.55 -0.86
CA ILE A 310 7.40 -8.93 0.46
C ILE A 310 7.99 -9.90 1.47
N ARG A 311 9.24 -9.69 1.88
CA ARG A 311 9.99 -10.60 2.76
C ARG A 311 10.63 -9.83 3.91
N LEU A 312 10.73 -10.49 5.07
CA LEU A 312 11.40 -9.90 6.23
C LEU A 312 12.86 -9.52 5.91
N ALA A 313 13.54 -10.34 5.08
CA ALA A 313 14.93 -10.08 4.67
C ALA A 313 15.12 -8.78 3.90
N SER A 314 14.09 -8.32 3.16
CA SER A 314 14.12 -7.06 2.41
C SER A 314 13.37 -5.91 3.09
N ALA A 315 12.81 -6.15 4.28
CA ALA A 315 11.92 -5.20 4.96
C ALA A 315 12.51 -3.82 5.24
N LEU A 316 13.84 -3.71 5.29
CA LEU A 316 14.55 -2.45 5.59
C LEU A 316 15.27 -1.85 4.38
N VAL A 317 15.22 -2.52 3.22
CA VAL A 317 15.88 -2.05 1.99
C VAL A 317 15.19 -0.79 1.47
N GLY A 318 15.96 0.21 1.03
CA GLY A 318 15.43 1.43 0.40
C GLY A 318 14.69 2.40 1.33
N ILE A 319 14.65 2.13 2.64
CA ILE A 319 14.03 3.04 3.62
C ILE A 319 14.96 4.23 3.88
N GLY A 320 14.59 5.41 3.37
CA GLY A 320 15.33 6.68 3.51
C GLY A 320 14.95 7.51 4.74
N ILE A 321 13.95 7.10 5.52
CA ILE A 321 13.44 7.80 6.70
C ILE A 321 13.55 6.92 7.96
N PRO A 322 13.37 7.48 9.18
CA PRO A 322 13.40 6.67 10.41
C PRO A 322 12.27 5.63 10.45
N LEU A 323 12.57 4.48 11.07
CA LEU A 323 11.56 3.50 11.44
C LEU A 323 10.66 4.04 12.57
N HIS A 324 9.41 3.56 12.61
CA HIS A 324 8.60 3.75 13.79
C HIS A 324 9.20 2.98 14.97
N PRO A 325 9.22 3.51 16.22
CA PRO A 325 9.82 2.84 17.37
C PRO A 325 9.34 1.40 17.54
N GLY A 326 8.02 1.14 17.40
CA GLY A 326 7.46 -0.20 17.48
C GLY A 326 7.98 -1.14 16.38
N ALA A 327 8.09 -0.66 15.15
CA ALA A 327 8.67 -1.45 14.06
C ALA A 327 10.17 -1.70 14.29
N GLY A 328 10.91 -0.67 14.68
CA GLY A 328 12.34 -0.78 15.01
C GLY A 328 12.61 -1.78 16.12
N LYS A 329 11.78 -1.80 17.18
CA LYS A 329 11.85 -2.78 18.27
C LYS A 329 11.67 -4.20 17.74
N PHE A 330 10.64 -4.44 16.92
CA PHE A 330 10.40 -5.76 16.32
C PHE A 330 11.61 -6.25 15.50
N TYR A 331 12.13 -5.40 14.61
CA TYR A 331 13.27 -5.77 13.75
C TYR A 331 14.54 -6.06 14.58
N LYS A 332 14.80 -5.26 15.60
CA LYS A 332 15.94 -5.47 16.51
C LYS A 332 15.87 -6.82 17.22
N GLU A 333 14.68 -7.20 17.72
CA GLU A 333 14.44 -8.50 18.38
C GLU A 333 14.60 -9.69 17.42
N ARG A 334 14.46 -9.47 16.11
CA ARG A 334 14.65 -10.48 15.05
C ARG A 334 16.05 -10.50 14.46
N GLY A 335 16.99 -9.72 15.02
CA GLY A 335 18.37 -9.62 14.54
C GLY A 335 18.50 -8.88 13.20
N SER A 336 17.46 -8.18 12.76
CA SER A 336 17.49 -7.32 11.58
C SER A 336 17.78 -5.89 12.02
N SER A 337 18.96 -5.38 11.72
CA SER A 337 19.33 -3.97 11.94
C SER A 337 19.57 -3.28 10.61
N LYS A 338 19.29 -1.97 10.58
CA LYS A 338 19.60 -1.09 9.43
C LYS A 338 21.07 -0.76 9.45
#